data_a3954c9c7b498b9f30a834b58cc85966
#
_entry.id   a3954c9c7b498b9f30a834b58cc85966
#
_cell.length_a   1.000
_cell.length_b   1.000
_cell.length_c   1.000
_cell.angle_alpha   90.00
_cell.angle_beta   90.00
_cell.angle_gamma   90.00
#
_symmetry.space_group_name_H-M   'P 1'
#
loop_
_entity.id
_entity.type
_entity.pdbx_description
1 polymer ?
#
loop_
_entity_poly.entity_id
_entity_poly.type
_entity_poly.pdbx_seq_one_letter_code
_entity_poly.pdbx_strand_id
1 'polypeptide(L)'
;MSEATYPPLDVLKPVADGLWIVDSGPLRALGIPLPVRMTVIRLRDGSIWLHSPTRYDPQLHQDIAALGPIRHMVAPNIAHWTFLKEWQTHCPDALTWAAPNLRQRGQVRRSGLRIDRVLDDAAPPEWAADLRQVVVPGGLSFREVAFFHGASRTLILTDLVLNLEPAKMPALLRPLLRLARMSTPDGQPPPYLRLVIRLRRRAAVQAVSELLALEPERVVFAHGLWFMRDGTAHLRRSLRWLGAFG
;
A
#
# COMPACT_ATOMS: atom_id res chain seq x y z
N MET A 1 -20.61 -6.90 16.73
CA MET A 1 -19.99 -5.78 15.98
C MET A 1 -19.16 -6.40 14.87
N SER A 2 -19.45 -6.10 13.61
CA SER A 2 -18.65 -6.60 12.49
C SER A 2 -17.24 -5.94 12.55
N GLU A 3 -16.24 -6.77 12.71
CA GLU A 3 -14.87 -6.30 12.81
C GLU A 3 -14.34 -6.04 11.39
N ALA A 4 -14.11 -4.77 11.07
CA ALA A 4 -13.62 -4.33 9.77
C ALA A 4 -12.11 -4.68 9.59
N THR A 5 -11.72 -5.90 9.97
CA THR A 5 -10.33 -6.36 9.99
C THR A 5 -10.20 -7.78 9.46
N TYR A 6 -8.96 -8.27 9.36
CA TYR A 6 -8.60 -9.60 8.84
C TYR A 6 -7.75 -10.37 9.87
N PRO A 7 -8.36 -10.95 10.93
CA PRO A 7 -7.62 -11.72 11.94
C PRO A 7 -6.86 -12.92 11.35
N PRO A 8 -5.75 -13.35 12.02
CA PRO A 8 -5.15 -12.76 13.21
C PRO A 8 -4.51 -11.41 12.87
N LEU A 9 -4.54 -10.45 13.83
CA LEU A 9 -4.00 -9.11 13.65
C LEU A 9 -2.57 -9.03 14.19
N ASP A 10 -1.82 -8.09 13.62
CA ASP A 10 -0.46 -7.72 14.04
C ASP A 10 0.50 -8.93 14.07
N VAL A 11 0.31 -9.87 13.15
CA VAL A 11 1.18 -11.04 12.94
C VAL A 11 1.58 -11.19 11.48
N LEU A 12 2.73 -11.78 11.23
CA LEU A 12 3.22 -12.12 9.89
C LEU A 12 2.38 -13.21 9.25
N LYS A 13 1.81 -12.94 8.08
CA LYS A 13 1.06 -13.89 7.25
C LYS A 13 1.81 -14.10 5.94
N PRO A 14 2.28 -15.31 5.65
CA PRO A 14 3.02 -15.56 4.42
C PRO A 14 2.11 -15.40 3.18
N VAL A 15 2.64 -14.78 2.15
CA VAL A 15 2.00 -14.60 0.84
C VAL A 15 2.76 -15.38 -0.23
N ALA A 16 4.08 -15.29 -0.19
CA ALA A 16 5.01 -15.99 -1.06
C ALA A 16 6.38 -16.08 -0.36
N ASP A 17 7.32 -16.77 -0.97
CA ASP A 17 8.69 -16.77 -0.46
C ASP A 17 9.26 -15.35 -0.39
N GLY A 18 9.81 -15.00 0.77
CA GLY A 18 10.33 -13.66 1.04
C GLY A 18 9.29 -12.54 1.13
N LEU A 19 7.98 -12.83 1.12
CA LEU A 19 6.92 -11.82 1.16
C LEU A 19 5.81 -12.20 2.16
N TRP A 20 5.51 -11.29 3.08
CA TRP A 20 4.46 -11.40 4.09
C TRP A 20 3.57 -10.16 4.09
N ILE A 21 2.38 -10.30 4.64
CA ILE A 21 1.51 -9.20 5.00
C ILE A 21 1.24 -9.21 6.50
N VAL A 22 0.94 -8.04 7.04
CA VAL A 22 0.46 -7.86 8.41
C VAL A 22 -0.84 -7.07 8.34
N ASP A 23 -1.95 -7.70 8.71
CA ASP A 23 -3.23 -7.01 8.86
C ASP A 23 -3.33 -6.41 10.26
N SER A 24 -3.84 -5.18 10.36
CA SER A 24 -3.99 -4.43 11.60
C SER A 24 -5.23 -3.53 11.56
N GLY A 25 -5.45 -2.77 12.59
CA GLY A 25 -6.49 -1.76 12.65
C GLY A 25 -7.71 -2.19 13.47
N PRO A 26 -8.89 -1.60 13.22
CA PRO A 26 -9.16 -0.64 12.14
C PRO A 26 -8.65 0.78 12.43
N LEU A 27 -8.23 1.48 11.38
CA LEU A 27 -8.02 2.93 11.40
C LEU A 27 -9.33 3.63 11.03
N ARG A 28 -9.70 4.71 11.71
CA ARG A 28 -10.86 5.50 11.33
C ARG A 28 -10.45 6.62 10.36
N ALA A 29 -10.94 6.55 9.14
CA ALA A 29 -10.76 7.60 8.14
C ALA A 29 -12.13 8.13 7.70
N LEU A 30 -12.39 9.43 7.92
CA LEU A 30 -13.69 10.07 7.63
C LEU A 30 -14.88 9.31 8.22
N GLY A 31 -14.72 8.75 9.44
CA GLY A 31 -15.76 7.96 10.12
C GLY A 31 -15.88 6.50 9.66
N ILE A 32 -15.20 6.11 8.59
CA ILE A 32 -15.19 4.73 8.06
C ILE A 32 -14.11 3.93 8.78
N PRO A 33 -14.42 2.78 9.38
CA PRO A 33 -13.41 1.88 9.92
C PRO A 33 -12.71 1.16 8.76
N LEU A 34 -11.44 1.48 8.52
CA LEU A 34 -10.65 0.86 7.47
C LEU A 34 -9.71 -0.19 8.06
N PRO A 35 -9.70 -1.42 7.54
CA PRO A 35 -8.60 -2.35 7.79
C PRO A 35 -7.33 -1.74 7.21
N VAL A 36 -6.20 -1.94 7.87
CA VAL A 36 -4.90 -1.48 7.38
C VAL A 36 -3.97 -2.67 7.23
N ARG A 37 -3.08 -2.58 6.25
CA ARG A 37 -2.13 -3.66 5.95
C ARG A 37 -0.75 -3.09 5.65
N MET A 38 0.25 -3.69 6.28
CA MET A 38 1.66 -3.55 5.94
C MET A 38 2.08 -4.72 5.07
N THR A 39 3.00 -4.48 4.13
CA THR A 39 3.72 -5.55 3.43
C THR A 39 5.16 -5.59 3.93
N VAL A 40 5.64 -6.80 4.17
CA VAL A 40 7.01 -7.08 4.65
C VAL A 40 7.71 -7.91 3.57
N ILE A 41 8.88 -7.46 3.12
CA ILE A 41 9.68 -8.17 2.12
C ILE A 41 11.09 -8.37 2.67
N ARG A 42 11.60 -9.59 2.52
CA ARG A 42 13.00 -9.90 2.70
C ARG A 42 13.70 -9.78 1.36
N LEU A 43 14.59 -8.83 1.26
CA LEU A 43 15.40 -8.60 0.06
C LEU A 43 16.48 -9.68 -0.07
N ARG A 44 17.11 -9.77 -1.26
CA ARG A 44 18.17 -10.76 -1.55
C ARG A 44 19.40 -10.62 -0.66
N ASP A 45 19.67 -9.41 -0.16
CA ASP A 45 20.75 -9.16 0.79
C ASP A 45 20.41 -9.59 2.23
N GLY A 46 19.21 -10.14 2.45
CA GLY A 46 18.68 -10.55 3.74
C GLY A 46 18.06 -9.43 4.56
N SER A 47 18.10 -8.18 4.11
CA SER A 47 17.48 -7.07 4.81
C SER A 47 15.96 -7.05 4.65
N ILE A 48 15.28 -6.41 5.59
CA ILE A 48 13.82 -6.26 5.59
C ILE A 48 13.42 -4.88 5.11
N TRP A 49 12.44 -4.91 4.20
CA TRP A 49 11.77 -3.76 3.61
C TRP A 49 10.30 -3.74 4.04
N LEU A 50 9.87 -2.66 4.70
CA LEU A 50 8.51 -2.46 5.21
C LEU A 50 7.76 -1.45 4.35
N HIS A 51 6.60 -1.82 3.83
CA HIS A 51 5.75 -0.95 3.04
C HIS A 51 4.49 -0.58 3.80
N SER A 52 4.25 0.72 3.94
CA SER A 52 3.08 1.22 4.66
C SER A 52 2.96 0.61 6.06
N PRO A 53 3.96 0.78 6.95
CA PRO A 53 3.95 0.18 8.27
C PRO A 53 2.65 0.44 9.03
N THR A 54 2.12 -0.59 9.69
CA THR A 54 1.00 -0.52 10.61
C THR A 54 1.46 -0.02 11.97
N ARG A 55 0.54 0.10 12.95
CA ARG A 55 0.90 0.46 14.31
C ARG A 55 2.05 -0.42 14.80
N TYR A 56 2.99 0.19 15.50
CA TYR A 56 4.09 -0.54 16.10
C TYR A 56 3.56 -1.50 17.18
N ASP A 57 4.06 -2.71 17.16
CA ASP A 57 3.85 -3.72 18.18
C ASP A 57 5.19 -4.40 18.48
N PRO A 58 5.60 -4.53 19.76
CA PRO A 58 6.91 -5.10 20.12
C PRO A 58 7.08 -6.56 19.68
N GLN A 59 6.02 -7.38 19.75
CA GLN A 59 6.10 -8.79 19.34
C GLN A 59 6.25 -8.89 17.83
N LEU A 60 5.43 -8.14 17.08
CA LEU A 60 5.55 -8.06 15.62
C LEU A 60 6.94 -7.59 15.20
N HIS A 61 7.51 -6.60 15.91
CA HIS A 61 8.88 -6.15 15.63
C HIS A 61 9.90 -7.28 15.82
N GLN A 62 9.80 -8.05 16.90
CA GLN A 62 10.69 -9.20 17.14
C GLN A 62 10.54 -10.26 16.06
N ASP A 63 9.31 -10.58 15.66
CA ASP A 63 9.03 -11.56 14.60
C ASP A 63 9.59 -11.12 13.24
N ILE A 64 9.47 -9.83 12.91
CA ILE A 64 10.06 -9.25 11.69
C ILE A 64 11.59 -9.26 11.77
N ALA A 65 12.17 -8.86 12.90
CA ALA A 65 13.62 -8.81 13.10
C ALA A 65 14.26 -10.21 13.04
N ALA A 66 13.52 -11.27 13.40
CA ALA A 66 13.96 -12.65 13.22
C ALA A 66 14.10 -13.07 11.75
N LEU A 67 13.43 -12.40 10.82
CA LEU A 67 13.58 -12.63 9.37
C LEU A 67 14.84 -11.95 8.81
N GLY A 68 15.31 -10.87 9.44
CA GLY A 68 16.47 -10.09 9.03
C GLY A 68 16.45 -8.65 9.57
N PRO A 69 17.52 -7.88 9.40
CA PRO A 69 17.60 -6.51 9.88
C PRO A 69 16.64 -5.60 9.08
N ILE A 70 15.82 -4.82 9.78
CA ILE A 70 14.94 -3.82 9.13
C ILE A 70 15.82 -2.67 8.64
N ARG A 71 15.93 -2.51 7.33
CA ARG A 71 16.76 -1.47 6.69
C ARG A 71 15.96 -0.40 5.98
N HIS A 72 14.74 -0.72 5.53
CA HIS A 72 13.95 0.19 4.71
C HIS A 72 12.50 0.25 5.20
N MET A 73 12.02 1.47 5.41
CA MET A 73 10.63 1.77 5.75
C MET A 73 10.06 2.73 4.72
N VAL A 74 8.93 2.39 4.12
CA VAL A 74 8.38 3.10 2.96
C VAL A 74 7.02 3.69 3.23
N ALA A 75 6.90 5.01 3.00
CA ALA A 75 5.65 5.75 2.88
C ALA A 75 5.30 5.92 1.40
N PRO A 76 4.49 5.02 0.80
CA PRO A 76 4.30 4.96 -0.66
C PRO A 76 3.41 6.06 -1.22
N ASN A 77 2.69 6.80 -0.38
CA ASN A 77 1.90 7.96 -0.76
C ASN A 77 1.78 8.98 0.40
N ILE A 78 1.01 10.03 0.18
CA ILE A 78 0.86 11.14 1.14
C ILE A 78 -0.02 10.82 2.35
N ALA A 79 -0.62 9.64 2.45
CA ALA A 79 -1.47 9.19 3.57
C ALA A 79 -0.80 8.09 4.42
N HIS A 80 0.02 7.23 3.81
CA HIS A 80 0.58 6.03 4.42
C HIS A 80 1.93 6.28 5.14
N TRP A 81 1.94 7.22 6.08
CA TRP A 81 3.12 7.59 6.88
C TRP A 81 2.86 7.61 8.40
N THR A 82 1.60 7.49 8.81
CA THR A 82 1.12 7.79 10.16
C THR A 82 1.87 7.02 11.26
N PHE A 83 2.22 5.78 11.01
CA PHE A 83 2.86 4.92 12.00
C PHE A 83 4.39 4.87 11.88
N LEU A 84 4.98 5.48 10.84
CA LEU A 84 6.42 5.42 10.60
C LEU A 84 7.25 6.04 11.73
N LYS A 85 6.76 7.09 12.38
CA LYS A 85 7.50 7.77 13.45
C LYS A 85 7.78 6.83 14.62
N GLU A 86 6.82 6.00 14.98
CA GLU A 86 6.97 5.02 16.06
C GLU A 86 7.97 3.94 15.67
N TRP A 87 7.88 3.39 14.46
CA TRP A 87 8.86 2.45 13.93
C TRP A 87 10.28 3.02 13.90
N GLN A 88 10.46 4.29 13.54
CA GLN A 88 11.76 4.96 13.56
C GLN A 88 12.39 5.00 14.95
N THR A 89 11.59 5.13 16.00
CA THR A 89 12.10 5.14 17.38
C THR A 89 12.75 3.81 17.73
N HIS A 90 12.21 2.70 17.23
CA HIS A 90 12.67 1.34 17.50
C HIS A 90 13.64 0.79 16.45
N CYS A 91 13.69 1.42 15.28
CA CYS A 91 14.61 1.06 14.18
C CYS A 91 15.37 2.31 13.70
N PRO A 92 16.24 2.90 14.53
CA PRO A 92 16.90 4.18 14.23
C PRO A 92 17.80 4.12 13.00
N ASP A 93 18.38 2.95 12.70
CA ASP A 93 19.28 2.72 11.57
C ASP A 93 18.53 2.45 10.24
N ALA A 94 17.23 2.23 10.29
CA ALA A 94 16.44 2.01 9.09
C ALA A 94 16.22 3.32 8.33
N LEU A 95 16.41 3.29 7.02
CA LEU A 95 16.14 4.42 6.14
C LEU A 95 14.64 4.55 5.87
N THR A 96 14.12 5.76 6.01
CA THR A 96 12.73 6.08 5.65
C THR A 96 12.68 6.69 4.26
N TRP A 97 11.95 6.03 3.40
CA TRP A 97 11.69 6.42 2.02
C TRP A 97 10.27 6.94 1.88
N ALA A 98 10.08 8.04 1.21
CA ALA A 98 8.78 8.68 1.10
C ALA A 98 8.41 8.97 -0.35
N ALA A 99 7.13 8.83 -0.68
CA ALA A 99 6.61 9.30 -1.95
C ALA A 99 6.90 10.80 -2.16
N PRO A 100 7.06 11.25 -3.41
CA PRO A 100 7.24 12.68 -3.72
C PRO A 100 6.17 13.54 -3.03
N ASN A 101 6.59 14.73 -2.57
CA ASN A 101 5.77 15.73 -1.89
C ASN A 101 5.34 15.41 -0.44
N LEU A 102 5.59 14.21 0.10
CA LEU A 102 5.22 13.89 1.48
C LEU A 102 5.89 14.83 2.49
N ARG A 103 7.19 15.10 2.34
CA ARG A 103 7.97 16.01 3.20
C ARG A 103 7.39 17.41 3.28
N GLN A 104 6.68 17.86 2.25
CA GLN A 104 6.13 19.22 2.15
C GLN A 104 4.83 19.39 2.96
N ARG A 105 4.18 18.28 3.36
CA ARG A 105 2.94 18.34 4.14
C ARG A 105 3.19 18.88 5.54
N GLY A 106 2.39 19.87 5.94
CA GLY A 106 2.53 20.53 7.25
C GLY A 106 2.39 19.54 8.43
N GLN A 107 1.52 18.52 8.32
CA GLN A 107 1.37 17.48 9.34
C GLN A 107 2.63 16.64 9.49
N VAL A 108 3.25 16.25 8.37
CA VAL A 108 4.51 15.47 8.36
C VAL A 108 5.64 16.28 8.99
N ARG A 109 5.78 17.55 8.61
CA ARG A 109 6.81 18.43 9.21
C ARG A 109 6.64 18.58 10.72
N ARG A 110 5.40 18.70 11.21
CA ARG A 110 5.13 18.81 12.65
C ARG A 110 5.28 17.51 13.42
N SER A 111 5.19 16.35 12.76
CA SER A 111 5.34 15.04 13.42
C SER A 111 6.77 14.71 13.83
N GLY A 112 7.77 15.42 13.28
CA GLY A 112 9.17 15.09 13.46
C GLY A 112 9.58 13.77 12.77
N LEU A 113 8.79 13.29 11.80
CA LEU A 113 9.16 12.13 10.98
C LEU A 113 10.43 12.44 10.19
N ARG A 114 11.45 11.61 10.34
CA ARG A 114 12.66 11.67 9.52
C ARG A 114 12.36 11.05 8.16
N ILE A 115 12.62 11.77 7.09
CA ILE A 115 12.55 11.27 5.72
C ILE A 115 13.98 11.32 5.17
N ASP A 116 14.59 10.17 4.97
CA ASP A 116 15.98 10.08 4.54
C ASP A 116 16.08 10.19 3.01
N ARG A 117 15.16 9.56 2.29
CA ARG A 117 15.13 9.48 0.83
C ARG A 117 13.73 9.76 0.29
N VAL A 118 13.68 10.26 -0.93
CA VAL A 118 12.44 10.42 -1.70
C VAL A 118 12.44 9.36 -2.80
N LEU A 119 11.31 8.67 -2.93
CA LEU A 119 11.08 7.70 -4.00
C LEU A 119 10.99 8.44 -5.34
N ASP A 120 11.56 7.86 -6.37
CA ASP A 120 11.58 8.41 -7.73
C ASP A 120 10.89 7.44 -8.71
N ASP A 121 10.94 7.73 -10.00
CA ASP A 121 10.33 6.88 -11.04
C ASP A 121 11.06 5.54 -11.20
N ALA A 122 12.34 5.44 -10.82
CA ALA A 122 13.12 4.21 -10.84
C ALA A 122 13.38 3.66 -9.44
N ALA A 123 13.42 2.33 -9.33
CA ALA A 123 13.83 1.66 -8.10
C ALA A 123 15.30 1.98 -7.78
N PRO A 124 15.63 2.38 -6.54
CA PRO A 124 16.99 2.65 -6.14
C PRO A 124 17.80 1.35 -6.04
N PRO A 125 19.14 1.43 -6.11
CA PRO A 125 20.04 0.25 -6.11
C PRO A 125 19.79 -0.69 -4.91
N GLU A 126 19.33 -0.17 -3.80
CA GLU A 126 19.07 -0.90 -2.55
C GLU A 126 18.08 -2.06 -2.73
N TRP A 127 17.15 -1.96 -3.70
CA TRP A 127 16.18 -3.03 -3.97
C TRP A 127 15.84 -3.23 -5.45
N ALA A 128 16.52 -2.56 -6.38
CA ALA A 128 16.22 -2.67 -7.82
C ALA A 128 16.33 -4.10 -8.37
N ALA A 129 17.10 -4.98 -7.71
CA ALA A 129 17.21 -6.38 -8.06
C ALA A 129 15.98 -7.23 -7.66
N ASP A 130 15.19 -6.76 -6.69
CA ASP A 130 14.04 -7.46 -6.11
C ASP A 130 12.71 -6.83 -6.51
N LEU A 131 12.68 -5.49 -6.51
CA LEU A 131 11.47 -4.70 -6.68
C LEU A 131 11.60 -3.72 -7.85
N ARG A 132 10.62 -3.75 -8.75
CA ARG A 132 10.37 -2.63 -9.66
C ARG A 132 9.42 -1.64 -8.98
N GLN A 133 9.51 -0.36 -9.33
CA GLN A 133 8.56 0.64 -8.86
C GLN A 133 8.02 1.46 -10.02
N VAL A 134 6.78 1.92 -9.87
CA VAL A 134 6.07 2.79 -10.81
C VAL A 134 5.35 3.87 -10.03
N VAL A 135 5.58 5.12 -10.37
CA VAL A 135 4.86 6.23 -9.75
C VAL A 135 3.57 6.50 -10.50
N VAL A 136 2.43 6.32 -9.84
CA VAL A 136 1.11 6.68 -10.37
C VAL A 136 0.78 8.11 -9.94
N PRO A 137 0.77 9.06 -10.89
CA PRO A 137 0.56 10.47 -10.58
C PRO A 137 -0.93 10.83 -10.46
N GLY A 138 -1.21 11.80 -9.60
CA GLY A 138 -2.48 12.51 -9.54
C GLY A 138 -2.29 14.02 -9.47
N GLY A 139 -3.38 14.76 -9.47
CA GLY A 139 -3.42 16.18 -9.16
C GLY A 139 -3.13 16.47 -7.68
N LEU A 140 -3.13 17.75 -7.30
CA LEU A 140 -2.96 18.19 -5.91
C LEU A 140 -1.77 17.53 -5.20
N SER A 141 -0.67 17.33 -5.94
CA SER A 141 0.55 16.71 -5.44
C SER A 141 0.43 15.22 -5.02
N PHE A 142 -0.69 14.56 -5.33
CA PHE A 142 -0.84 13.15 -5.05
C PHE A 142 0.11 12.31 -5.93
N ARG A 143 0.80 11.38 -5.29
CA ARG A 143 1.60 10.33 -5.92
C ARG A 143 1.42 9.07 -5.10
N GLU A 144 1.17 7.96 -5.77
CA GLU A 144 1.30 6.64 -5.16
C GLU A 144 2.41 5.88 -5.88
N VAL A 145 3.35 5.37 -5.11
CA VAL A 145 4.42 4.51 -5.63
C VAL A 145 3.99 3.07 -5.45
N ALA A 146 3.75 2.42 -6.58
CA ALA A 146 3.47 0.99 -6.66
C ALA A 146 4.77 0.20 -6.76
N PHE A 147 4.81 -0.99 -6.16
CA PHE A 147 5.99 -1.86 -6.21
C PHE A 147 5.62 -3.23 -6.76
N PHE A 148 6.50 -3.83 -7.53
CA PHE A 148 6.30 -5.17 -8.06
C PHE A 148 7.46 -6.07 -7.63
N HIS A 149 7.15 -7.07 -6.81
CA HIS A 149 8.09 -8.10 -6.40
C HIS A 149 8.19 -9.17 -7.48
N GLY A 150 9.29 -9.16 -8.23
CA GLY A 150 9.46 -9.98 -9.44
C GLY A 150 9.42 -11.47 -9.16
N ALA A 151 10.09 -11.93 -8.11
CA ALA A 151 10.19 -13.35 -7.77
C ALA A 151 8.83 -14.01 -7.49
N SER A 152 7.90 -13.29 -6.85
CA SER A 152 6.55 -13.80 -6.54
C SER A 152 5.46 -13.27 -7.48
N ARG A 153 5.80 -12.45 -8.48
CA ARG A 153 4.85 -11.76 -9.37
C ARG A 153 3.73 -11.04 -8.58
N THR A 154 4.10 -10.42 -7.46
CA THR A 154 3.16 -9.72 -6.59
C THR A 154 3.29 -8.22 -6.75
N LEU A 155 2.18 -7.55 -7.11
CA LEU A 155 2.07 -6.10 -7.13
C LEU A 155 1.63 -5.60 -5.74
N ILE A 156 2.26 -4.54 -5.26
CA ILE A 156 2.04 -3.95 -3.94
C ILE A 156 1.57 -2.52 -4.12
N LEU A 157 0.38 -2.22 -3.63
CA LEU A 157 -0.30 -0.93 -3.73
C LEU A 157 -0.74 -0.44 -2.35
N THR A 158 -1.33 0.74 -2.30
CA THR A 158 -2.05 1.24 -1.13
C THR A 158 -3.47 1.67 -1.47
N ASP A 159 -3.66 2.88 -1.99
CA ASP A 159 -4.98 3.51 -2.17
C ASP A 159 -5.54 3.41 -3.59
N LEU A 160 -4.74 2.93 -4.55
CA LEU A 160 -5.21 2.69 -5.92
C LEU A 160 -6.28 1.61 -6.00
N VAL A 161 -6.40 0.77 -4.98
CA VAL A 161 -7.46 -0.23 -4.83
C VAL A 161 -7.93 -0.25 -3.38
N LEU A 162 -9.23 -0.03 -3.16
CA LEU A 162 -9.91 -0.31 -1.90
C LEU A 162 -10.98 -1.36 -2.16
N ASN A 163 -10.81 -2.55 -1.61
CA ASN A 163 -11.69 -3.69 -1.89
C ASN A 163 -12.35 -4.19 -0.59
N LEU A 164 -13.20 -3.35 -0.01
CA LEU A 164 -13.82 -3.59 1.28
C LEU A 164 -14.93 -4.65 1.18
N GLU A 165 -14.97 -5.58 2.13
CA GLU A 165 -16.05 -6.57 2.23
C GLU A 165 -17.26 -5.95 2.93
N PRO A 166 -18.42 -5.79 2.26
CA PRO A 166 -19.59 -5.18 2.90
C PRO A 166 -20.05 -5.89 4.17
N ALA A 167 -19.86 -7.22 4.25
CA ALA A 167 -20.23 -7.99 5.43
C ALA A 167 -19.47 -7.57 6.70
N LYS A 168 -18.23 -7.12 6.55
CA LYS A 168 -17.33 -6.64 7.62
C LYS A 168 -17.56 -5.18 8.00
N MET A 169 -18.37 -4.45 7.24
CA MET A 169 -18.59 -3.02 7.43
C MET A 169 -19.91 -2.75 8.18
N PRO A 170 -20.00 -1.64 8.93
CA PRO A 170 -21.26 -1.21 9.55
C PRO A 170 -22.40 -1.18 8.53
N ALA A 171 -23.59 -1.69 8.91
CA ALA A 171 -24.71 -1.86 7.99
C ALA A 171 -25.09 -0.57 7.23
N LEU A 172 -25.04 0.57 7.92
CA LEU A 172 -25.35 1.90 7.33
C LEU A 172 -24.37 2.33 6.25
N LEU A 173 -23.12 1.84 6.28
CA LEU A 173 -22.09 2.18 5.28
C LEU A 173 -22.14 1.28 4.04
N ARG A 174 -22.74 0.10 4.11
CA ARG A 174 -22.73 -0.90 3.03
C ARG A 174 -23.29 -0.38 1.70
N PRO A 175 -24.48 0.29 1.65
CA PRO A 175 -24.99 0.84 0.41
C PRO A 175 -24.10 1.94 -0.17
N LEU A 176 -23.54 2.79 0.69
CA LEU A 176 -22.62 3.86 0.28
C LEU A 176 -21.33 3.30 -0.34
N LEU A 177 -20.74 2.27 0.26
CA LEU A 177 -19.53 1.62 -0.25
C LEU A 177 -19.79 0.95 -1.63
N ARG A 178 -20.96 0.32 -1.81
CA ARG A 178 -21.36 -0.26 -3.10
C ARG A 178 -21.54 0.82 -4.17
N LEU A 179 -22.26 1.90 -3.84
CA LEU A 179 -22.45 3.03 -4.74
C LEU A 179 -21.11 3.68 -5.13
N ALA A 180 -20.21 3.85 -4.16
CA ALA A 180 -18.87 4.35 -4.38
C ALA A 180 -17.95 3.35 -5.11
N ARG A 181 -18.40 2.10 -5.33
CA ARG A 181 -17.62 1.00 -5.94
C ARG A 181 -16.31 0.70 -5.17
N MET A 182 -16.33 0.82 -3.86
CA MET A 182 -15.19 0.55 -2.97
C MET A 182 -15.25 -0.86 -2.36
N SER A 183 -16.12 -1.72 -2.86
CA SER A 183 -16.38 -3.05 -2.29
C SER A 183 -16.00 -4.18 -3.23
N THR A 184 -15.79 -5.37 -2.63
CA THR A 184 -15.54 -6.62 -3.35
C THR A 184 -16.56 -6.86 -4.48
N PRO A 185 -16.16 -7.58 -5.59
CA PRO A 185 -14.88 -8.25 -5.79
C PRO A 185 -13.76 -7.37 -6.38
N ASP A 186 -14.06 -6.25 -7.02
CA ASP A 186 -13.13 -5.41 -7.78
C ASP A 186 -13.26 -3.95 -7.34
N GLY A 187 -12.99 -3.70 -6.07
CA GLY A 187 -13.14 -2.38 -5.46
C GLY A 187 -12.22 -1.34 -6.09
N GLN A 188 -12.71 -0.10 -6.11
CA GLN A 188 -12.05 1.05 -6.72
C GLN A 188 -11.58 2.02 -5.63
N PRO A 189 -10.67 2.96 -5.94
CA PRO A 189 -10.32 4.03 -5.03
C PRO A 189 -11.55 4.88 -4.65
N PRO A 190 -11.53 5.59 -3.52
CA PRO A 190 -12.60 6.51 -3.16
C PRO A 190 -12.89 7.53 -4.27
N PRO A 191 -14.14 8.00 -4.42
CA PRO A 191 -14.52 8.94 -5.49
C PRO A 191 -13.64 10.19 -5.57
N TYR A 192 -13.28 10.77 -4.43
CA TYR A 192 -12.40 11.96 -4.40
C TYR A 192 -10.99 11.63 -4.96
N LEU A 193 -10.46 10.45 -4.66
CA LEU A 193 -9.13 10.06 -5.13
C LEU A 193 -9.17 9.75 -6.64
N ARG A 194 -10.24 9.14 -7.13
CA ARG A 194 -10.45 8.99 -8.59
C ARG A 194 -10.46 10.33 -9.31
N LEU A 195 -11.12 11.35 -8.72
CA LEU A 195 -11.10 12.70 -9.28
C LEU A 195 -9.68 13.28 -9.30
N VAL A 196 -8.96 13.18 -8.17
CA VAL A 196 -7.58 13.66 -8.06
C VAL A 196 -6.66 12.99 -9.09
N ILE A 197 -6.76 11.69 -9.27
CA ILE A 197 -5.95 10.96 -10.26
C ILE A 197 -6.33 11.38 -11.68
N ARG A 198 -7.62 11.59 -11.98
CA ARG A 198 -8.09 12.06 -13.29
C ARG A 198 -7.51 13.42 -13.70
N LEU A 199 -7.11 14.28 -12.79
CA LEU A 199 -6.44 15.54 -13.11
C LEU A 199 -5.10 15.34 -13.84
N ARG A 200 -4.51 14.15 -13.75
CA ARG A 200 -3.31 13.72 -14.48
C ARG A 200 -3.55 12.48 -15.33
N ARG A 201 -4.76 12.35 -15.89
CA ARG A 201 -5.29 11.13 -16.52
C ARG A 201 -4.30 10.48 -17.49
N ARG A 202 -3.70 11.23 -18.42
CA ARG A 202 -2.78 10.66 -19.42
C ARG A 202 -1.60 9.93 -18.77
N ALA A 203 -0.92 10.60 -17.85
CA ALA A 203 0.23 10.00 -17.16
C ALA A 203 -0.20 8.86 -16.21
N ALA A 204 -1.38 8.97 -15.56
CA ALA A 204 -1.91 7.89 -14.74
C ALA A 204 -2.29 6.64 -15.56
N VAL A 205 -2.86 6.81 -16.75
CA VAL A 205 -3.16 5.71 -17.69
C VAL A 205 -1.87 5.02 -18.12
N GLN A 206 -0.83 5.79 -18.46
CA GLN A 206 0.47 5.23 -18.84
C GLN A 206 1.06 4.40 -17.68
N ALA A 207 1.11 4.94 -16.47
CA ALA A 207 1.61 4.22 -15.30
C ALA A 207 0.81 2.95 -15.01
N VAL A 208 -0.54 3.01 -15.08
CA VAL A 208 -1.39 1.83 -14.89
C VAL A 208 -1.18 0.79 -15.99
N SER A 209 -0.99 1.22 -17.25
CA SER A 209 -0.68 0.30 -18.35
C SER A 209 0.65 -0.42 -18.11
N GLU A 210 1.65 0.29 -17.57
CA GLU A 210 2.93 -0.30 -17.17
C GLU A 210 2.74 -1.34 -16.04
N LEU A 211 1.93 -1.03 -15.02
CA LEU A 211 1.60 -1.99 -13.95
C LEU A 211 0.89 -3.24 -14.47
N LEU A 212 -0.03 -3.08 -15.42
CA LEU A 212 -0.74 -4.21 -16.04
C LEU A 212 0.19 -5.06 -16.93
N ALA A 213 1.15 -4.43 -17.61
CA ALA A 213 2.15 -5.12 -18.43
C ALA A 213 3.13 -5.98 -17.61
N LEU A 214 3.24 -5.77 -16.29
CA LEU A 214 3.97 -6.66 -15.38
C LEU A 214 3.24 -7.99 -15.14
N GLU A 215 1.97 -8.10 -15.55
CA GLU A 215 1.12 -9.27 -15.40
C GLU A 215 1.16 -9.88 -13.98
N PRO A 216 0.81 -9.10 -12.93
CA PRO A 216 0.84 -9.60 -11.58
C PRO A 216 -0.13 -10.78 -11.38
N GLU A 217 0.36 -11.84 -10.75
CA GLU A 217 -0.48 -12.95 -10.30
C GLU A 217 -1.28 -12.58 -9.06
N ARG A 218 -0.65 -11.79 -8.18
CA ARG A 218 -1.22 -11.31 -6.91
C ARG A 218 -1.15 -9.80 -6.85
N VAL A 219 -2.15 -9.20 -6.18
CA VAL A 219 -2.11 -7.76 -5.86
C VAL A 219 -2.43 -7.56 -4.40
N VAL A 220 -1.44 -7.14 -3.63
CA VAL A 220 -1.58 -6.76 -2.22
C VAL A 220 -1.80 -5.25 -2.14
N PHE A 221 -2.75 -4.82 -1.31
CA PHE A 221 -2.99 -3.39 -1.06
C PHE A 221 -3.44 -3.16 0.39
N ALA A 222 -3.41 -1.92 0.83
CA ALA A 222 -3.53 -1.56 2.24
C ALA A 222 -4.93 -1.79 2.83
N HIS A 223 -6.00 -1.77 2.02
CA HIS A 223 -7.38 -1.71 2.53
C HIS A 223 -8.31 -2.73 1.89
N GLY A 224 -8.71 -3.73 2.66
CA GLY A 224 -9.71 -4.73 2.24
C GLY A 224 -9.11 -6.06 1.78
N LEU A 225 -9.93 -6.85 1.09
CA LEU A 225 -9.57 -8.18 0.61
C LEU A 225 -8.67 -8.06 -0.62
N TRP A 226 -7.41 -8.45 -0.50
CA TRP A 226 -6.42 -8.40 -1.56
C TRP A 226 -6.63 -9.54 -2.58
N PHE A 227 -6.04 -9.41 -3.77
CA PHE A 227 -6.21 -10.37 -4.85
C PHE A 227 -5.13 -11.45 -4.78
N MET A 228 -5.50 -12.63 -4.32
CA MET A 228 -4.59 -13.78 -4.11
C MET A 228 -4.23 -14.51 -5.40
N ARG A 229 -5.02 -14.35 -6.45
CA ARG A 229 -4.86 -14.94 -7.79
C ARG A 229 -5.52 -14.04 -8.83
N ASP A 230 -5.27 -14.27 -10.11
CA ASP A 230 -5.84 -13.51 -11.22
C ASP A 230 -5.65 -11.99 -11.08
N GLY A 231 -4.51 -11.60 -10.47
CA GLY A 231 -4.23 -10.22 -10.06
C GLY A 231 -4.35 -9.22 -11.20
N THR A 232 -3.84 -9.54 -12.39
CA THR A 232 -3.95 -8.70 -13.58
C THR A 232 -5.41 -8.44 -13.98
N ALA A 233 -6.26 -9.48 -13.96
CA ALA A 233 -7.66 -9.35 -14.33
C ALA A 233 -8.44 -8.52 -13.31
N HIS A 234 -8.23 -8.76 -12.02
CA HIS A 234 -8.82 -7.96 -10.94
C HIS A 234 -8.36 -6.51 -10.99
N LEU A 235 -7.06 -6.27 -11.16
CA LEU A 235 -6.50 -4.92 -11.26
C LEU A 235 -7.09 -4.14 -12.43
N ARG A 236 -7.20 -4.76 -13.60
CA ARG A 236 -7.86 -4.18 -14.80
C ARG A 236 -9.30 -3.76 -14.52
N ARG A 237 -10.08 -4.60 -13.85
CA ARG A 237 -11.48 -4.28 -13.47
C ARG A 237 -11.57 -3.17 -12.43
N SER A 238 -10.69 -3.20 -11.42
CA SER A 238 -10.62 -2.17 -10.37
C SER A 238 -10.24 -0.78 -10.91
N LEU A 239 -9.39 -0.73 -11.95
CA LEU A 239 -8.89 0.52 -12.52
C LEU A 239 -9.61 0.97 -13.81
N ARG A 240 -10.63 0.22 -14.27
CA ARG A 240 -11.41 0.55 -15.50
C ARG A 240 -12.04 1.96 -15.53
N TRP A 241 -12.24 2.57 -14.35
CA TRP A 241 -12.75 3.95 -14.23
C TRP A 241 -11.80 5.00 -14.81
N LEU A 242 -10.51 4.68 -14.96
CA LEU A 242 -9.48 5.58 -15.50
C LEU A 242 -9.45 5.54 -17.04
N GLY A 243 -9.76 4.40 -17.65
CA GLY A 243 -9.80 4.19 -19.10
C GLY A 243 -9.94 2.72 -19.48
N ALA A 244 -10.05 2.48 -20.77
CA ALA A 244 -9.90 1.13 -21.30
C ALA A 244 -8.39 0.81 -21.36
N PHE A 245 -8.03 -0.34 -20.83
CA PHE A 245 -6.69 -0.91 -20.95
C PHE A 245 -6.83 -2.11 -21.90
N GLY A 246 -6.15 -2.04 -23.01
CA GLY A 246 -6.11 -3.07 -24.05
C GLY A 246 -5.61 -4.43 -23.54
#